data_974828703ed5daefb09057a0a2849991
#
_entry.id   974828703ed5daefb09057a0a2849991
#
_cell.length_a   1.000
_cell.length_b   1.000
_cell.length_c   1.000
_cell.angle_alpha   90.00
_cell.angle_beta   90.00
_cell.angle_gamma   90.00
#
_symmetry.space_group_name_H-M   'P 1'
#
loop_
_entity.id
_entity.type
_entity.pdbx_description
1 polymer ?
#
loop_
_entity_poly.entity_id
_entity_poly.type
_entity_poly.pdbx_seq_one_letter_code
_entity_poly.pdbx_strand_id
1 'polypeptide(L)'
;YEDYVSGQSEEDPVMAVPAHIYDEVTRLYTSGTTNLPKGVPMNNINEVLSAHDVLMHYPLNPTDKTMNMTPWFHRGGLHSGGPNPTLYAGGEMVINRQFHPQICLEYVEKYKITFLMGVPSILNMLAKTQERKHYDLSSLKGIVTMGSPLEKSACIRFQEVLSPNIFNGYGTTES
;
A
#
# COMPACT_ATOMS: atom_id res chain seq x y z
N TYR A 1 16.99 -13.24 -11.96
CA TYR A 1 15.53 -13.47 -12.12
C TYR A 1 15.23 -13.91 -13.55
N GLU A 2 15.69 -13.15 -14.55
CA GLU A 2 15.41 -13.41 -15.98
C GLU A 2 15.91 -14.81 -16.43
N ASP A 3 17.11 -15.19 -16.00
CA ASP A 3 17.66 -16.53 -16.29
C ASP A 3 16.84 -17.66 -15.65
N TYR A 4 16.24 -17.39 -14.48
CA TYR A 4 15.41 -18.38 -13.77
C TYR A 4 14.06 -18.60 -14.46
N VAL A 5 13.43 -17.56 -14.98
CA VAL A 5 12.12 -17.64 -15.64
C VAL A 5 12.24 -18.02 -17.11
N SER A 6 13.43 -17.87 -17.70
CA SER A 6 13.69 -18.21 -19.09
C SER A 6 13.45 -19.71 -19.33
N GLY A 7 12.58 -20.02 -20.28
CA GLY A 7 12.23 -21.40 -20.63
C GLY A 7 11.20 -22.07 -19.71
N GLN A 8 10.62 -21.34 -18.74
CA GLN A 8 9.46 -21.84 -17.99
C GLN A 8 8.20 -21.75 -18.85
N SER A 9 7.20 -22.60 -18.54
CA SER A 9 5.90 -22.56 -19.21
C SER A 9 5.19 -21.24 -18.88
N GLU A 10 4.53 -20.66 -19.89
CA GLU A 10 3.63 -19.51 -19.74
C GLU A 10 2.18 -19.95 -19.50
N GLU A 11 1.91 -21.25 -19.51
CA GLU A 11 0.57 -21.79 -19.22
C GLU A 11 0.28 -21.72 -17.73
N ASP A 12 -0.99 -21.58 -17.40
CA ASP A 12 -1.44 -21.61 -16.01
C ASP A 12 -1.07 -22.97 -15.37
N PRO A 13 -0.51 -22.97 -14.15
CA PRO A 13 -0.14 -24.21 -13.48
C PRO A 13 -1.37 -25.08 -13.18
N VAL A 14 -1.30 -26.35 -13.58
CA VAL A 14 -2.35 -27.31 -13.24
C VAL A 14 -2.21 -27.69 -11.76
N MET A 15 -3.15 -27.24 -10.94
CA MET A 15 -3.17 -27.57 -9.53
C MET A 15 -3.67 -29.01 -9.33
N ALA A 16 -2.93 -29.81 -8.57
CA ALA A 16 -3.32 -31.18 -8.23
C ALA A 16 -4.62 -31.25 -7.39
N VAL A 17 -4.87 -30.19 -6.61
CA VAL A 17 -6.10 -30.01 -5.83
C VAL A 17 -6.65 -28.62 -6.14
N PRO A 18 -7.96 -28.49 -6.44
CA PRO A 18 -8.57 -27.18 -6.66
C PRO A 18 -8.38 -26.27 -5.45
N ALA A 19 -8.04 -24.99 -5.69
CA ALA A 19 -7.93 -24.02 -4.63
C ALA A 19 -9.28 -23.79 -3.93
N HIS A 20 -9.25 -23.67 -2.61
CA HIS A 20 -10.44 -23.42 -1.80
C HIS A 20 -10.37 -22.01 -1.19
N ILE A 21 -11.52 -21.38 -0.95
CA ILE A 21 -11.60 -20.02 -0.40
C ILE A 21 -10.96 -19.88 0.99
N TYR A 22 -10.85 -20.96 1.75
CA TYR A 22 -10.23 -21.01 3.07
C TYR A 22 -8.79 -21.52 3.06
N ASP A 23 -8.19 -21.78 1.89
CA ASP A 23 -6.78 -22.12 1.83
C ASP A 23 -5.94 -20.90 2.25
N GLU A 24 -4.94 -21.16 3.10
CA GLU A 24 -3.98 -20.13 3.48
C GLU A 24 -3.12 -19.75 2.28
N VAL A 25 -3.06 -18.45 1.97
CA VAL A 25 -2.28 -17.91 0.85
C VAL A 25 -1.25 -16.89 1.27
N THR A 26 -1.44 -16.26 2.44
CA THR A 26 -0.51 -15.28 3.00
C THR A 26 -0.30 -15.55 4.47
N ARG A 27 0.94 -15.45 4.95
CA ARG A 27 1.26 -15.48 6.37
C ARG A 27 2.14 -14.31 6.73
N LEU A 28 1.64 -13.41 7.55
CA LEU A 28 2.40 -12.29 8.10
C LEU A 28 2.79 -12.60 9.56
N TYR A 29 3.90 -12.04 10.00
CA TYR A 29 4.41 -12.28 11.35
C TYR A 29 4.37 -11.00 12.17
N THR A 30 3.91 -11.13 13.43
CA THR A 30 3.96 -10.08 14.43
C THR A 30 5.06 -10.39 15.45
N SER A 31 5.59 -9.36 16.12
CA SER A 31 6.67 -9.51 17.10
C SER A 31 6.29 -10.36 18.32
N GLY A 32 4.98 -10.56 18.56
CA GLY A 32 4.49 -11.32 19.70
C GLY A 32 4.88 -10.73 21.07
N THR A 33 4.09 -11.01 22.08
CA THR A 33 4.36 -10.60 23.48
C THR A 33 5.38 -11.50 24.18
N THR A 34 5.75 -12.64 23.60
CA THR A 34 6.56 -13.72 24.17
C THR A 34 7.92 -13.90 23.53
N ASN A 35 8.47 -12.87 22.91
CA ASN A 35 9.74 -12.85 22.17
C ASN A 35 9.81 -13.74 20.91
N LEU A 36 8.84 -14.61 20.67
CA LEU A 36 8.76 -15.39 19.44
C LEU A 36 7.76 -14.77 18.48
N PRO A 37 8.12 -14.58 17.18
CA PRO A 37 7.19 -14.10 16.17
C PRO A 37 5.98 -15.04 16.06
N LYS A 38 4.79 -14.44 15.97
CA LYS A 38 3.53 -15.17 15.76
C LYS A 38 3.09 -15.02 14.32
N GLY A 39 2.91 -16.15 13.62
CA GLY A 39 2.38 -16.15 12.26
C GLY A 39 0.86 -15.97 12.27
N VAL A 40 0.39 -15.00 11.51
CA VAL A 40 -1.03 -14.72 11.28
C VAL A 40 -1.39 -15.24 9.90
N PRO A 41 -2.12 -16.38 9.79
CA PRO A 41 -2.52 -16.94 8.51
C PRO A 41 -3.70 -16.15 7.92
N MET A 42 -3.66 -15.89 6.64
CA MET A 42 -4.74 -15.29 5.87
C MET A 42 -5.09 -16.19 4.71
N ASN A 43 -6.36 -16.42 4.51
CA ASN A 43 -6.87 -17.26 3.44
C ASN A 43 -7.32 -16.43 2.24
N ASN A 44 -7.66 -17.10 1.14
CA ASN A 44 -8.10 -16.46 -0.09
C ASN A 44 -9.23 -15.45 0.13
N ILE A 45 -10.24 -15.81 0.94
CA ILE A 45 -11.37 -14.91 1.18
C ILE A 45 -10.97 -13.67 1.97
N ASN A 46 -10.03 -13.79 2.93
CA ASN A 46 -9.51 -12.63 3.65
C ASN A 46 -8.81 -11.65 2.71
N GLU A 47 -8.00 -12.17 1.78
CA GLU A 47 -7.28 -11.34 0.82
C GLU A 47 -8.24 -10.57 -0.10
N VAL A 48 -9.22 -11.26 -0.67
CA VAL A 48 -10.22 -10.66 -1.57
C VAL A 48 -11.11 -9.66 -0.85
N LEU A 49 -11.65 -10.02 0.33
CA LEU A 49 -12.53 -9.13 1.08
C LEU A 49 -11.79 -7.93 1.66
N SER A 50 -10.52 -8.08 2.07
CA SER A 50 -9.70 -6.94 2.50
C SER A 50 -9.47 -5.95 1.36
N ALA A 51 -9.22 -6.43 0.14
CA ALA A 51 -9.08 -5.56 -1.02
C ALA A 51 -10.40 -4.84 -1.34
N HIS A 52 -11.51 -5.59 -1.33
CA HIS A 52 -12.85 -5.02 -1.56
C HIS A 52 -13.21 -3.95 -0.52
N ASP A 53 -12.97 -4.21 0.76
CA ASP A 53 -13.23 -3.28 1.85
C ASP A 53 -12.45 -1.96 1.67
N VAL A 54 -11.17 -2.07 1.30
CA VAL A 54 -10.34 -0.88 0.99
C VAL A 54 -10.98 -0.03 -0.11
N LEU A 55 -11.49 -0.65 -1.18
CA LEU A 55 -12.12 0.08 -2.29
C LEU A 55 -13.44 0.75 -1.88
N MET A 56 -14.13 0.23 -0.88
CA MET A 56 -15.35 0.87 -0.34
C MET A 56 -15.04 2.20 0.37
N HIS A 57 -13.83 2.36 0.90
CA HIS A 57 -13.41 3.54 1.67
C HIS A 57 -12.44 4.45 0.91
N TYR A 58 -11.60 3.88 0.06
CA TYR A 58 -10.64 4.62 -0.77
C TYR A 58 -11.02 4.40 -2.23
N PRO A 59 -11.46 5.41 -2.97
CA PRO A 59 -12.12 5.24 -4.26
C PRO A 59 -11.12 4.93 -5.38
N LEU A 60 -10.40 3.80 -5.24
CA LEU A 60 -9.50 3.27 -6.25
C LEU A 60 -10.30 2.70 -7.42
N ASN A 61 -9.80 2.90 -8.62
CA ASN A 61 -10.38 2.40 -9.86
C ASN A 61 -9.27 2.02 -10.87
N PRO A 62 -9.60 1.38 -12.00
CA PRO A 62 -8.61 0.88 -12.97
C PRO A 62 -7.70 1.96 -13.58
N THR A 63 -8.04 3.23 -13.50
CA THR A 63 -7.21 4.33 -14.02
C THR A 63 -6.25 4.90 -12.98
N ASP A 64 -6.30 4.39 -11.75
CA ASP A 64 -5.47 4.89 -10.66
C ASP A 64 -4.06 4.28 -10.67
N LYS A 65 -3.11 5.11 -10.24
CA LYS A 65 -1.73 4.72 -10.01
C LYS A 65 -1.39 4.91 -8.53
N THR A 66 -1.01 3.84 -7.88
CA THR A 66 -0.67 3.89 -6.45
C THR A 66 0.83 3.77 -6.22
N MET A 67 1.31 4.37 -5.14
CA MET A 67 2.65 4.11 -4.60
C MET A 67 2.57 3.96 -3.09
N ASN A 68 3.00 2.81 -2.61
CA ASN A 68 3.06 2.52 -1.19
C ASN A 68 4.50 2.67 -0.66
N MET A 69 4.66 3.51 0.35
CA MET A 69 5.94 3.79 1.00
C MET A 69 6.13 2.96 2.28
N THR A 70 5.17 2.10 2.61
CA THR A 70 5.22 1.16 3.74
C THR A 70 5.69 -0.21 3.26
N PRO A 71 6.53 -0.92 4.02
CA PRO A 71 7.00 -2.26 3.62
C PRO A 71 5.87 -3.26 3.41
N TRP A 72 5.96 -4.04 2.35
CA TRP A 72 4.92 -5.02 1.98
C TRP A 72 4.89 -6.28 2.84
N PHE A 73 5.87 -6.48 3.69
CA PHE A 73 5.84 -7.53 4.71
C PHE A 73 4.97 -7.17 5.94
N HIS A 74 4.38 -5.97 5.96
CA HIS A 74 3.35 -5.57 6.92
C HIS A 74 1.98 -5.54 6.26
N ARG A 75 0.93 -5.86 7.04
CA ARG A 75 -0.44 -5.84 6.56
C ARG A 75 -0.84 -4.47 5.98
N GLY A 76 -0.51 -3.38 6.65
CA GLY A 76 -0.75 -2.03 6.14
C GLY A 76 -0.08 -1.77 4.78
N GLY A 77 1.14 -2.28 4.59
CA GLY A 77 1.87 -2.15 3.33
C GLY A 77 1.30 -3.00 2.20
N LEU A 78 0.79 -4.19 2.52
CA LEU A 78 0.26 -5.13 1.53
C LEU A 78 -1.19 -4.78 1.15
N HIS A 79 -2.06 -4.45 2.12
CA HIS A 79 -3.50 -4.37 1.95
C HIS A 79 -4.07 -2.95 1.89
N SER A 80 -3.47 -1.97 2.53
CA SER A 80 -4.10 -0.65 2.67
C SER A 80 -3.63 0.36 1.63
N GLY A 81 -3.95 0.16 0.36
CA GLY A 81 -3.43 0.95 -0.76
C GLY A 81 -2.11 0.42 -1.31
N GLY A 82 -1.73 -0.79 -0.91
CA GLY A 82 -0.61 -1.56 -1.46
C GLY A 82 -1.02 -2.39 -2.68
N PRO A 83 -0.25 -3.45 -2.99
CA PRO A 83 -0.50 -4.29 -4.16
C PRO A 83 -1.90 -4.92 -4.18
N ASN A 84 -2.37 -5.44 -3.05
CA ASN A 84 -3.62 -6.18 -3.00
C ASN A 84 -4.82 -5.35 -3.51
N PRO A 85 -5.23 -4.22 -2.92
CA PRO A 85 -6.36 -3.44 -3.41
C PRO A 85 -6.09 -2.79 -4.78
N THR A 86 -4.84 -2.44 -5.08
CA THR A 86 -4.50 -1.82 -6.38
C THR A 86 -4.70 -2.79 -7.53
N LEU A 87 -4.21 -4.03 -7.40
CA LEU A 87 -4.39 -5.06 -8.41
C LEU A 87 -5.85 -5.54 -8.48
N TYR A 88 -6.52 -5.64 -7.33
CA TYR A 88 -7.95 -5.96 -7.29
C TYR A 88 -8.80 -4.90 -8.03
N ALA A 89 -8.43 -3.63 -7.92
CA ALA A 89 -9.08 -2.54 -8.67
C ALA A 89 -8.73 -2.53 -10.17
N GLY A 90 -7.72 -3.29 -10.61
CA GLY A 90 -7.17 -3.22 -11.97
C GLY A 90 -6.30 -1.99 -12.22
N GLY A 91 -5.82 -1.34 -11.16
CA GLY A 91 -4.96 -0.15 -11.22
C GLY A 91 -3.49 -0.46 -11.47
N GLU A 92 -2.70 0.58 -11.66
CA GLU A 92 -1.24 0.51 -11.83
C GLU A 92 -0.52 0.79 -10.50
N MET A 93 0.56 0.06 -10.24
CA MET A 93 1.36 0.28 -9.05
C MET A 93 2.78 0.71 -9.40
N VAL A 94 3.23 1.82 -8.83
CA VAL A 94 4.62 2.30 -8.93
C VAL A 94 5.40 1.79 -7.73
N ILE A 95 6.40 0.95 -8.00
CA ILE A 95 7.20 0.32 -6.95
C ILE A 95 8.37 1.22 -6.56
N ASN A 96 8.44 1.57 -5.29
CA ASN A 96 9.57 2.26 -4.70
C ASN A 96 10.42 1.26 -3.91
N ARG A 97 11.64 0.99 -4.38
CA ARG A 97 12.54 0.00 -3.75
C ARG A 97 13.03 0.43 -2.37
N GLN A 98 13.22 1.72 -2.17
CA GLN A 98 13.70 2.28 -0.92
C GLN A 98 13.08 3.66 -0.72
N PHE A 99 12.53 3.90 0.47
CA PHE A 99 11.95 5.20 0.78
C PHE A 99 13.00 6.30 0.80
N HIS A 100 12.76 7.33 -0.02
CA HIS A 100 13.45 8.61 0.04
C HIS A 100 12.44 9.70 -0.31
N PRO A 101 12.20 10.69 0.55
CA PRO A 101 11.09 11.63 0.38
C PRO A 101 11.15 12.43 -0.92
N GLN A 102 12.34 12.84 -1.36
CA GLN A 102 12.51 13.55 -2.62
C GLN A 102 12.16 12.66 -3.81
N ILE A 103 12.66 11.42 -3.86
CA ILE A 103 12.39 10.46 -4.93
C ILE A 103 10.89 10.14 -5.00
N CYS A 104 10.23 10.01 -3.85
CA CYS A 104 8.79 9.79 -3.81
C CYS A 104 8.02 10.94 -4.47
N LEU A 105 8.35 12.19 -4.15
CA LEU A 105 7.69 13.36 -4.76
C LEU A 105 8.01 13.49 -6.25
N GLU A 106 9.25 13.22 -6.66
CA GLU A 106 9.63 13.14 -8.07
C GLU A 106 8.84 12.06 -8.83
N TYR A 107 8.57 10.93 -8.19
CA TYR A 107 7.77 9.87 -8.79
C TYR A 107 6.28 10.27 -8.91
N VAL A 108 5.73 10.98 -7.92
CA VAL A 108 4.37 11.53 -8.03
C VAL A 108 4.26 12.42 -9.26
N GLU A 109 5.17 13.36 -9.41
CA GLU A 109 5.20 14.28 -10.55
C GLU A 109 5.43 13.56 -11.88
N LYS A 110 6.43 12.67 -11.94
CA LYS A 110 6.84 11.98 -13.17
C LYS A 110 5.81 10.97 -13.67
N TYR A 111 5.30 10.13 -12.77
CA TYR A 111 4.41 9.01 -13.12
C TYR A 111 2.93 9.36 -12.94
N LYS A 112 2.62 10.59 -12.48
CA LYS A 112 1.26 11.05 -12.21
C LYS A 112 0.51 10.10 -11.27
N ILE A 113 1.16 9.79 -10.13
CA ILE A 113 0.59 8.93 -9.08
C ILE A 113 -0.66 9.60 -8.53
N THR A 114 -1.73 8.81 -8.35
CA THR A 114 -3.02 9.31 -7.88
C THR A 114 -3.28 9.04 -6.40
N PHE A 115 -2.70 7.98 -5.84
CA PHE A 115 -2.78 7.68 -4.41
C PHE A 115 -1.43 7.31 -3.83
N LEU A 116 -1.12 7.91 -2.68
CA LEU A 116 0.01 7.53 -1.85
C LEU A 116 -0.46 6.77 -0.62
N MET A 117 0.39 5.88 -0.13
CA MET A 117 0.21 5.27 1.18
C MET A 117 1.47 5.36 2.01
N GLY A 118 1.33 5.80 3.27
CA GLY A 118 2.44 5.86 4.21
C GLY A 118 1.97 6.17 5.64
N VAL A 119 2.82 5.85 6.62
CA VAL A 119 2.57 6.20 8.02
C VAL A 119 2.76 7.69 8.27
N PRO A 120 2.16 8.29 9.32
CA PRO A 120 2.25 9.74 9.58
C PRO A 120 3.68 10.30 9.61
N SER A 121 4.67 9.54 10.11
CA SER A 121 6.07 9.96 10.11
C SER A 121 6.66 10.13 8.70
N ILE A 122 6.30 9.23 7.79
CA ILE A 122 6.66 9.32 6.37
C ILE A 122 6.04 10.57 5.73
N LEU A 123 4.73 10.80 5.98
CA LEU A 123 4.04 11.99 5.45
C LEU A 123 4.64 13.30 5.98
N ASN A 124 5.09 13.33 7.23
CA ASN A 124 5.83 14.48 7.77
C ASN A 124 7.13 14.76 7.00
N MET A 125 7.85 13.71 6.59
CA MET A 125 9.07 13.86 5.78
C MET A 125 8.75 14.36 4.37
N LEU A 126 7.69 13.85 3.74
CA LEU A 126 7.22 14.34 2.45
C LEU A 126 6.80 15.81 2.52
N ALA A 127 5.99 16.20 3.51
CA ALA A 127 5.54 17.58 3.69
C ALA A 127 6.72 18.55 3.85
N LYS A 128 7.69 18.21 4.71
CA LYS A 128 8.93 19.01 4.87
C LYS A 128 9.73 19.14 3.57
N THR A 129 9.74 18.09 2.75
CA THR A 129 10.46 18.12 1.48
C THR A 129 9.72 18.97 0.46
N GLN A 130 8.39 18.85 0.39
CA GLN A 130 7.54 19.67 -0.49
C GLN A 130 7.60 21.16 -0.16
N GLU A 131 7.65 21.51 1.13
CA GLU A 131 7.82 22.91 1.58
C GLU A 131 9.17 23.52 1.17
N ARG A 132 10.22 22.70 1.05
CA ARG A 132 11.56 23.16 0.64
C ARG A 132 11.73 23.25 -0.87
N LYS A 133 11.14 22.31 -1.59
CA LYS A 133 11.19 22.21 -3.06
C LYS A 133 9.84 21.72 -3.55
N HIS A 134 9.13 22.59 -4.28
CA HIS A 134 7.82 22.26 -4.81
C HIS A 134 7.91 21.25 -5.98
N TYR A 135 7.07 20.24 -5.90
CA TYR A 135 6.80 19.27 -6.95
C TYR A 135 5.34 19.37 -7.38
N ASP A 136 5.02 19.00 -8.60
CA ASP A 136 3.64 18.94 -9.07
C ASP A 136 2.92 17.71 -8.47
N LEU A 137 2.12 17.93 -7.45
CA LEU A 137 1.30 16.92 -6.80
C LEU A 137 -0.17 16.95 -7.25
N SER A 138 -0.50 17.67 -8.32
CA SER A 138 -1.88 17.87 -8.79
C SER A 138 -2.58 16.56 -9.23
N SER A 139 -1.81 15.52 -9.51
CA SER A 139 -2.34 14.18 -9.81
C SER A 139 -2.90 13.45 -8.59
N LEU A 140 -2.48 13.84 -7.37
CA LEU A 140 -2.91 13.15 -6.15
C LEU A 140 -4.39 13.37 -5.87
N LYS A 141 -5.16 12.29 -5.92
CA LYS A 141 -6.56 12.24 -5.48
C LYS A 141 -6.66 12.08 -3.96
N GLY A 142 -5.64 11.46 -3.34
CA GLY A 142 -5.60 11.29 -1.89
C GLY A 142 -4.37 10.56 -1.37
N ILE A 143 -4.23 10.61 -0.04
CA ILE A 143 -3.17 9.91 0.68
C ILE A 143 -3.80 9.07 1.79
N VAL A 144 -3.46 7.79 1.82
CA VAL A 144 -3.88 6.86 2.87
C VAL A 144 -2.80 6.80 3.94
N THR A 145 -3.19 6.98 5.20
CA THR A 145 -2.28 6.85 6.33
C THR A 145 -2.86 5.98 7.44
N MET A 146 -2.00 5.22 8.11
CA MET A 146 -2.36 4.35 9.23
C MET A 146 -1.11 3.91 10.01
N GLY A 147 -1.29 3.02 10.99
CA GLY A 147 -0.20 2.43 11.76
C GLY A 147 0.22 3.23 12.98
N SER A 148 -0.20 4.46 13.11
CA SER A 148 -0.08 5.29 14.33
C SER A 148 -1.15 6.37 14.34
N PRO A 149 -1.44 6.96 15.53
CA PRO A 149 -2.38 8.08 15.62
C PRO A 149 -1.98 9.24 14.70
N LEU A 150 -2.96 9.82 14.05
CA LEU A 150 -2.78 11.02 13.22
C LEU A 150 -3.24 12.25 14.02
N GLU A 151 -2.28 13.07 14.41
CA GLU A 151 -2.55 14.34 15.10
C GLU A 151 -3.30 15.31 14.18
N LYS A 152 -4.29 16.04 14.72
CA LYS A 152 -5.12 16.97 13.95
C LYS A 152 -4.28 18.03 13.23
N SER A 153 -3.29 18.59 13.90
CA SER A 153 -2.39 19.59 13.32
C SER A 153 -1.57 19.04 12.15
N ALA A 154 -1.10 17.78 12.27
CA ALA A 154 -0.40 17.11 11.19
C ALA A 154 -1.33 16.83 9.99
N CYS A 155 -2.58 16.41 10.25
CA CYS A 155 -3.57 16.19 9.20
C CYS A 155 -3.82 17.46 8.39
N ILE A 156 -4.07 18.58 9.07
CA ILE A 156 -4.29 19.89 8.42
C ILE A 156 -3.09 20.26 7.56
N ARG A 157 -1.87 20.14 8.09
CA ARG A 157 -0.66 20.41 7.33
C ARG A 157 -0.52 19.52 6.09
N PHE A 158 -0.83 18.23 6.20
CA PHE A 158 -0.78 17.32 5.05
C PHE A 158 -1.82 17.70 4.00
N GLN A 159 -3.01 18.15 4.42
CA GLN A 159 -4.05 18.64 3.52
C GLN A 159 -3.63 19.89 2.76
N GLU A 160 -2.92 20.79 3.41
CA GLU A 160 -2.42 22.03 2.79
C GLU A 160 -1.23 21.81 1.87
N VAL A 161 -0.31 20.89 2.25
CA VAL A 161 1.00 20.77 1.61
C VAL A 161 1.07 19.63 0.57
N LEU A 162 0.35 18.53 0.80
CA LEU A 162 0.47 17.32 -0.01
C LEU A 162 -0.78 17.01 -0.84
N SER A 163 -1.94 16.86 -0.19
CA SER A 163 -3.20 16.53 -0.87
C SER A 163 -4.39 16.90 0.01
N PRO A 164 -5.46 17.50 -0.54
CA PRO A 164 -6.64 17.88 0.26
C PRO A 164 -7.35 16.68 0.90
N ASN A 165 -7.16 15.49 0.38
CA ASN A 165 -7.80 14.27 0.85
C ASN A 165 -6.82 13.39 1.60
N ILE A 166 -6.94 13.34 2.93
CA ILE A 166 -6.19 12.45 3.81
C ILE A 166 -7.15 11.42 4.39
N PHE A 167 -6.95 10.16 4.05
CA PHE A 167 -7.71 9.03 4.55
C PHE A 167 -6.94 8.38 5.71
N ASN A 168 -7.51 8.40 6.90
CA ASN A 168 -6.88 7.79 8.07
C ASN A 168 -7.57 6.48 8.41
N GLY A 169 -6.82 5.38 8.40
CA GLY A 169 -7.30 4.05 8.71
C GLY A 169 -6.74 3.50 10.02
N TYR A 170 -7.44 2.53 10.57
CA TYR A 170 -7.00 1.71 11.69
C TYR A 170 -7.10 0.23 11.31
N GLY A 171 -6.14 -0.56 11.74
CA GLY A 171 -6.15 -2.01 11.57
C GLY A 171 -5.02 -2.67 12.33
N THR A 172 -5.13 -3.98 12.50
CA THR A 172 -4.07 -4.85 13.05
C THR A 172 -3.71 -5.92 12.03
N THR A 173 -2.65 -6.68 12.29
CA THR A 173 -2.28 -7.79 11.40
C THR A 173 -3.36 -8.88 11.42
N GLU A 174 -4.07 -9.02 12.52
CA GLU A 174 -5.09 -10.04 12.76
C GLU A 174 -6.50 -9.67 12.24
N SER A 175 -6.70 -8.41 11.80
CA SER A 175 -8.03 -7.90 11.37
C SER A 175 -8.08 -7.57 9.90
#